data_5e8ee54fe93b5a422bba1868aa78bfea
#
_entry.id   5e8ee54fe93b5a422bba1868aa78bfea
#
_cell.length_a   1.000
_cell.length_b   1.000
_cell.length_c   1.000
_cell.angle_alpha   90.00
_cell.angle_beta   90.00
_cell.angle_gamma   90.00
#
_symmetry.space_group_name_H-M   'P 1'
#
loop_
_entity.id
_entity.type
_entity.pdbx_description
1 polymer ?
#
loop_
_entity_poly.entity_id
_entity_poly.type
_entity_poly.pdbx_seq_one_letter_code
_entity_poly.pdbx_strand_id
1 'polypeptide(L)'
;MKHKGIDYKTSAVHYYLNNNESMDKVCKIFNCKKSTLKAWVHKYNATNSLTRRNRKPISYKVKKEQVKTALNMIDKNEQITMDELLSDMKNKFKDFNITRQHLGRVVRANNKTRKRTRHQHFPKERYKKPTNKENEMNDFYKEVSKYPIDKIICLDETSIGSHLKPAYSRCYIGKRCVIKTNNNFVFRSFTLLVAINNKKCVGKIFYEKGGTTQERMVEFLETQIFPKYKDHLIILDNAKSHNNQMVKDAIIKSGNKYLFSIPYTPMTNSSIENYFNQIKTYIKKKRDVYSFEELAKNVDTSIERVKPENYKNYFDYAYGTNKKTEYTRKLSTRKHKLKLYKDI
;
A
#
# COMPACT_ATOMS: atom_id res chain seq x y z
N MET A 1 -32.72 -3.71 24.27
CA MET A 1 -33.20 -4.87 23.48
C MET A 1 -32.25 -5.18 22.36
N LYS A 2 -31.82 -6.43 22.21
CA LYS A 2 -31.06 -6.86 21.03
C LYS A 2 -31.95 -6.77 19.79
N HIS A 3 -31.44 -6.15 18.71
CA HIS A 3 -32.16 -6.09 17.44
C HIS A 3 -32.29 -7.51 16.83
N LYS A 4 -33.50 -7.88 16.46
CA LYS A 4 -33.76 -9.13 15.73
C LYS A 4 -33.12 -9.11 14.35
N GLY A 5 -32.58 -10.24 13.89
CA GLY A 5 -31.98 -10.40 12.55
C GLY A 5 -32.96 -10.13 11.41
N ILE A 6 -32.43 -9.95 10.20
CA ILE A 6 -33.28 -9.74 8.99
C ILE A 6 -34.08 -11.00 8.70
N ASP A 7 -33.44 -12.17 8.72
CA ASP A 7 -34.08 -13.46 8.44
C ASP A 7 -35.26 -13.73 9.38
N TYR A 8 -35.07 -13.45 10.68
CA TYR A 8 -36.13 -13.57 11.67
C TYR A 8 -37.35 -12.68 11.36
N LYS A 9 -37.11 -11.43 10.93
CA LYS A 9 -38.18 -10.49 10.57
C LYS A 9 -38.90 -10.94 9.29
N THR A 10 -38.13 -11.40 8.32
CA THR A 10 -38.64 -11.88 7.05
C THR A 10 -39.51 -13.11 7.27
N SER A 11 -39.05 -14.06 8.07
CA SER A 11 -39.83 -15.26 8.43
C SER A 11 -41.14 -14.90 9.14
N ALA A 12 -41.13 -13.97 10.08
CA ALA A 12 -42.34 -13.53 10.80
C ALA A 12 -43.35 -12.84 9.87
N VAL A 13 -42.88 -12.03 8.91
CA VAL A 13 -43.74 -11.33 7.93
C VAL A 13 -44.30 -12.33 6.93
N HIS A 14 -43.49 -13.21 6.38
CA HIS A 14 -43.96 -14.23 5.43
C HIS A 14 -44.95 -15.20 6.09
N TYR A 15 -44.69 -15.62 7.33
CA TYR A 15 -45.61 -16.45 8.08
C TYR A 15 -46.97 -15.76 8.25
N TYR A 16 -47.00 -14.47 8.60
CA TYR A 16 -48.23 -13.71 8.73
C TYR A 16 -48.97 -13.55 7.41
N LEU A 17 -48.26 -13.30 6.31
CA LEU A 17 -48.89 -13.06 5.00
C LEU A 17 -49.41 -14.36 4.33
N ASN A 18 -48.78 -15.52 4.61
CA ASN A 18 -49.06 -16.76 3.91
C ASN A 18 -50.01 -17.69 4.65
N ASN A 19 -50.21 -17.54 5.97
CA ASN A 19 -50.95 -18.54 6.75
C ASN A 19 -52.31 -18.07 7.28
N ASN A 20 -52.82 -16.92 6.85
CA ASN A 20 -54.10 -16.36 7.31
C ASN A 20 -54.30 -16.30 8.84
N GLU A 21 -53.22 -16.23 9.57
CA GLU A 21 -53.22 -16.25 11.05
C GLU A 21 -53.36 -14.83 11.62
N SER A 22 -54.01 -14.74 12.80
CA SER A 22 -54.13 -13.46 13.48
C SER A 22 -52.74 -12.89 13.89
N MET A 23 -52.58 -11.57 13.84
CA MET A 23 -51.33 -10.93 14.30
C MET A 23 -50.96 -11.33 15.73
N ASP A 24 -51.93 -11.54 16.59
CA ASP A 24 -51.68 -11.89 18.00
C ASP A 24 -51.09 -13.31 18.11
N LYS A 25 -51.53 -14.25 17.25
CA LYS A 25 -50.97 -15.60 17.22
C LYS A 25 -49.56 -15.63 16.67
N VAL A 26 -49.32 -14.88 15.58
CA VAL A 26 -47.96 -14.73 15.01
C VAL A 26 -47.01 -14.04 16.00
N CYS A 27 -47.50 -13.05 16.74
CA CYS A 27 -46.68 -12.38 17.78
C CYS A 27 -46.28 -13.33 18.89
N LYS A 28 -47.16 -14.27 19.29
CA LYS A 28 -46.83 -15.33 20.24
C LYS A 28 -45.78 -16.29 19.73
N ILE A 29 -45.92 -16.75 18.48
CA ILE A 29 -44.97 -17.68 17.82
C ILE A 29 -43.59 -17.05 17.69
N PHE A 30 -43.53 -15.82 17.18
CA PHE A 30 -42.29 -15.12 16.92
C PHE A 30 -41.84 -14.23 18.10
N ASN A 31 -42.42 -14.35 19.26
CA ASN A 31 -42.09 -13.57 20.46
C ASN A 31 -41.75 -12.09 20.16
N CYS A 32 -42.69 -11.39 19.52
CA CYS A 32 -42.55 -9.99 19.14
C CYS A 32 -43.84 -9.20 19.50
N LYS A 33 -43.69 -7.87 19.65
CA LYS A 33 -44.84 -7.01 19.92
C LYS A 33 -45.68 -6.80 18.65
N LYS A 34 -47.00 -6.70 18.78
CA LYS A 34 -47.95 -6.47 17.67
C LYS A 34 -47.59 -5.20 16.86
N SER A 35 -47.23 -4.11 17.56
CA SER A 35 -46.76 -2.87 16.89
C SER A 35 -45.49 -3.10 16.06
N THR A 36 -44.62 -3.99 16.51
CA THR A 36 -43.36 -4.32 15.80
C THR A 36 -43.66 -5.13 14.55
N LEU A 37 -44.49 -6.16 14.62
CA LEU A 37 -44.90 -6.96 13.48
C LEU A 37 -45.63 -6.10 12.45
N LYS A 38 -46.58 -5.25 12.89
CA LYS A 38 -47.30 -4.30 12.02
C LYS A 38 -46.34 -3.38 11.25
N ALA A 39 -45.33 -2.84 11.92
CA ALA A 39 -44.31 -2.00 11.28
C ALA A 39 -43.46 -2.77 10.25
N TRP A 40 -43.14 -4.05 10.52
CA TRP A 40 -42.43 -4.88 9.56
C TRP A 40 -43.28 -5.22 8.34
N VAL A 41 -44.53 -5.61 8.53
CA VAL A 41 -45.47 -5.87 7.43
C VAL A 41 -45.68 -4.64 6.56
N HIS A 42 -45.94 -3.49 7.18
CA HIS A 42 -46.09 -2.23 6.45
C HIS A 42 -44.85 -1.88 5.62
N LYS A 43 -43.66 -2.06 6.21
CA LYS A 43 -42.38 -1.83 5.50
C LYS A 43 -42.19 -2.82 4.36
N TYR A 44 -42.49 -4.09 4.57
CA TYR A 44 -42.35 -5.13 3.57
C TYR A 44 -43.28 -4.87 2.38
N ASN A 45 -44.53 -4.55 2.63
CA ASN A 45 -45.49 -4.22 1.58
C ASN A 45 -45.10 -2.99 0.76
N ALA A 46 -44.44 -1.98 1.41
CA ALA A 46 -44.00 -0.78 0.75
C ALA A 46 -42.70 -0.93 -0.04
N THR A 47 -41.79 -1.84 0.32
CA THR A 47 -40.42 -1.88 -0.22
C THR A 47 -39.93 -3.27 -0.60
N ASN A 48 -40.76 -4.28 -0.42
CA ASN A 48 -40.43 -5.72 -0.56
C ASN A 48 -39.10 -6.11 0.13
N SER A 49 -38.71 -5.39 1.19
CA SER A 49 -37.46 -5.60 1.91
C SER A 49 -37.55 -5.13 3.36
N LEU A 50 -37.00 -5.96 4.25
CA LEU A 50 -36.86 -5.63 5.68
C LEU A 50 -35.43 -5.19 6.05
N THR A 51 -34.55 -5.03 5.05
CA THR A 51 -33.19 -4.54 5.26
C THR A 51 -33.21 -3.15 5.91
N ARG A 52 -32.32 -2.93 6.86
CA ARG A 52 -32.19 -1.63 7.52
C ARG A 52 -31.72 -0.61 6.47
N ARG A 53 -32.49 0.46 6.27
CA ARG A 53 -32.00 1.57 5.45
C ARG A 53 -30.75 2.14 6.11
N ASN A 54 -29.64 2.14 5.39
CA ASN A 54 -28.46 2.87 5.83
C ASN A 54 -28.85 4.36 5.92
N ARG A 55 -28.71 4.92 7.13
CA ARG A 55 -28.89 6.36 7.28
C ARG A 55 -27.86 7.07 6.41
N LYS A 56 -28.28 8.12 5.72
CA LYS A 56 -27.34 8.99 5.00
C LYS A 56 -26.24 9.44 5.98
N PRO A 57 -24.96 9.44 5.57
CA PRO A 57 -23.85 9.77 6.47
C PRO A 57 -23.79 11.24 6.91
N ILE A 58 -24.68 12.07 6.38
CA ILE A 58 -24.77 13.49 6.73
C ILE A 58 -25.65 13.61 7.98
N SER A 59 -25.08 14.20 9.02
CA SER A 59 -25.79 14.48 10.24
C SER A 59 -26.80 15.60 10.03
N TYR A 60 -27.99 15.50 10.62
CA TYR A 60 -28.98 16.57 10.67
C TYR A 60 -28.47 17.89 11.31
N LYS A 61 -27.36 17.85 12.02
CA LYS A 61 -26.70 19.02 12.64
C LYS A 61 -25.79 19.81 11.70
N VAL A 62 -25.61 19.35 10.45
CA VAL A 62 -24.72 20.00 9.50
C VAL A 62 -25.46 20.15 8.18
N LYS A 63 -25.57 21.38 7.69
CA LYS A 63 -26.19 21.69 6.42
C LYS A 63 -25.33 21.23 5.25
N LYS A 64 -25.94 20.95 4.11
CA LYS A 64 -25.26 20.52 2.88
C LYS A 64 -24.19 21.51 2.42
N GLU A 65 -24.48 22.79 2.48
CA GLU A 65 -23.57 23.88 2.14
C GLU A 65 -22.34 23.91 3.06
N GLN A 66 -22.54 23.70 4.36
CA GLN A 66 -21.45 23.62 5.35
C GLN A 66 -20.53 22.44 5.05
N VAL A 67 -21.08 21.27 4.70
CA VAL A 67 -20.29 20.11 4.28
C VAL A 67 -19.46 20.43 3.05
N LYS A 68 -20.08 21.00 2.02
CA LYS A 68 -19.40 21.41 0.76
C LYS A 68 -18.25 22.39 1.05
N THR A 69 -18.51 23.37 1.91
CA THR A 69 -17.48 24.35 2.29
C THR A 69 -16.31 23.70 3.03
N ALA A 70 -16.58 22.82 3.99
CA ALA A 70 -15.52 22.09 4.71
C ALA A 70 -14.68 21.22 3.79
N LEU A 71 -15.29 20.53 2.83
CA LEU A 71 -14.56 19.73 1.84
C LEU A 71 -13.70 20.62 0.91
N ASN A 72 -14.21 21.75 0.47
CA ASN A 72 -13.46 22.71 -0.34
C ASN A 72 -12.26 23.31 0.41
N MET A 73 -12.39 23.57 1.71
CA MET A 73 -11.26 24.03 2.54
C MET A 73 -10.16 22.95 2.62
N ILE A 74 -10.55 21.69 2.79
CA ILE A 74 -9.62 20.56 2.77
C ILE A 74 -8.95 20.41 1.40
N ASP A 75 -9.69 20.60 0.30
CA ASP A 75 -9.13 20.49 -1.05
C ASP A 75 -8.14 21.63 -1.38
N LYS A 76 -8.35 22.82 -0.79
CA LYS A 76 -7.41 23.94 -0.91
C LYS A 76 -6.17 23.77 -0.03
N ASN A 77 -6.31 23.16 1.15
CA ASN A 77 -5.23 22.86 2.07
C ASN A 77 -5.39 21.46 2.66
N GLU A 78 -4.78 20.47 2.00
CA GLU A 78 -4.86 19.07 2.42
C GLU A 78 -4.22 18.79 3.80
N GLN A 79 -3.41 19.71 4.30
CA GLN A 79 -2.73 19.61 5.60
C GLN A 79 -3.50 20.26 6.74
N ILE A 80 -4.61 20.94 6.45
CA ILE A 80 -5.45 21.56 7.48
C ILE A 80 -5.82 20.57 8.59
N THR A 81 -5.62 20.95 9.83
CA THR A 81 -6.01 20.13 10.98
C THR A 81 -7.52 20.19 11.22
N MET A 82 -8.06 19.21 11.94
CA MET A 82 -9.51 19.23 12.27
C MET A 82 -9.87 20.38 13.21
N ASP A 83 -8.91 20.89 13.97
CA ASP A 83 -9.13 22.01 14.89
C ASP A 83 -9.17 23.33 14.11
N GLU A 84 -8.22 23.54 13.19
CA GLU A 84 -8.24 24.68 12.27
C GLU A 84 -9.50 24.69 11.42
N LEU A 85 -9.83 23.55 10.78
CA LEU A 85 -11.05 23.43 9.98
C LEU A 85 -12.31 23.75 10.79
N LEU A 86 -12.37 23.31 12.05
CA LEU A 86 -13.50 23.59 12.94
C LEU A 86 -13.58 25.08 13.26
N SER A 87 -12.44 25.72 13.52
CA SER A 87 -12.35 27.17 13.78
C SER A 87 -12.82 27.98 12.55
N ASP A 88 -12.28 27.65 11.38
CA ASP A 88 -12.64 28.34 10.13
C ASP A 88 -14.13 28.18 9.78
N MET A 89 -14.67 26.98 10.02
CA MET A 89 -16.09 26.71 9.82
C MET A 89 -16.98 27.50 10.78
N LYS A 90 -16.58 27.66 12.05
CA LYS A 90 -17.30 28.49 13.03
C LYS A 90 -17.24 29.97 12.70
N ASN A 91 -16.08 30.44 12.21
CA ASN A 91 -15.92 31.83 11.77
C ASN A 91 -16.82 32.13 10.57
N LYS A 92 -16.94 31.18 9.63
CA LYS A 92 -17.73 31.36 8.42
C LYS A 92 -19.24 31.19 8.62
N PHE A 93 -19.65 30.28 9.52
CA PHE A 93 -21.05 29.96 9.78
C PHE A 93 -21.38 30.12 11.27
N LYS A 94 -22.11 31.17 11.62
CA LYS A 94 -22.49 31.43 13.02
C LYS A 94 -23.29 30.28 13.67
N ASP A 95 -24.02 29.52 12.88
CA ASP A 95 -24.83 28.38 13.30
C ASP A 95 -24.07 27.03 13.30
N PHE A 96 -22.75 27.04 13.02
CA PHE A 96 -21.94 25.82 12.96
C PHE A 96 -21.51 25.37 14.36
N ASN A 97 -22.32 24.54 14.99
CA ASN A 97 -22.07 24.04 16.33
C ASN A 97 -21.97 22.51 16.37
N ILE A 98 -20.80 22.00 16.03
CA ILE A 98 -20.48 20.57 16.15
C ILE A 98 -19.12 20.36 16.82
N THR A 99 -18.91 19.16 17.33
CA THR A 99 -17.61 18.79 17.91
C THR A 99 -16.60 18.42 16.81
N ARG A 100 -15.30 18.53 17.13
CA ARG A 100 -14.21 18.06 16.27
C ARG A 100 -14.39 16.60 15.82
N GLN A 101 -14.82 15.72 16.74
CA GLN A 101 -15.05 14.31 16.42
C GLN A 101 -16.20 14.15 15.42
N HIS A 102 -17.25 14.97 15.56
CA HIS A 102 -18.36 14.94 14.62
C HIS A 102 -17.94 15.43 13.23
N LEU A 103 -17.20 16.55 13.16
CA LEU A 103 -16.62 17.04 11.91
C LEU A 103 -15.75 15.97 11.24
N GLY A 104 -14.88 15.30 12.00
CA GLY A 104 -14.07 14.20 11.48
C GLY A 104 -14.90 12.99 10.96
N ARG A 105 -16.09 12.74 11.53
CA ARG A 105 -17.02 11.72 10.98
C ARG A 105 -17.66 12.18 9.68
N VAL A 106 -18.07 13.45 9.58
CA VAL A 106 -18.62 14.04 8.34
C VAL A 106 -17.61 13.97 7.22
N VAL A 107 -16.36 14.40 7.47
CA VAL A 107 -15.26 14.38 6.50
C VAL A 107 -14.99 12.95 6.01
N ARG A 108 -14.93 11.95 6.91
CA ARG A 108 -14.75 10.53 6.53
C ARG A 108 -15.93 9.97 5.76
N ALA A 109 -17.15 10.37 6.12
CA ALA A 109 -18.37 9.95 5.41
C ALA A 109 -18.38 10.45 3.96
N ASN A 110 -17.67 11.53 3.68
CA ASN A 110 -17.47 12.10 2.34
C ASN A 110 -16.15 11.66 1.70
N ASN A 111 -15.68 10.46 2.00
CA ASN A 111 -14.52 9.80 1.38
C ASN A 111 -13.16 10.49 1.60
N LYS A 112 -13.06 11.49 2.46
CA LYS A 112 -11.78 12.09 2.86
C LYS A 112 -11.22 11.36 4.08
N THR A 113 -10.01 10.81 3.96
CA THR A 113 -9.37 10.04 5.03
C THR A 113 -7.99 10.59 5.34
N ARG A 114 -7.62 10.56 6.64
CA ARG A 114 -6.26 10.93 7.05
C ARG A 114 -5.25 9.95 6.46
N LYS A 115 -4.28 10.46 5.72
CA LYS A 115 -3.16 9.73 5.13
C LYS A 115 -1.84 10.28 5.66
N ARG A 116 -0.80 9.46 5.66
CA ARG A 116 0.56 9.94 5.92
C ARG A 116 1.01 10.78 4.73
N THR A 117 1.33 12.05 4.96
CA THR A 117 1.93 12.91 3.94
C THR A 117 3.30 12.37 3.58
N ARG A 118 3.58 12.29 2.29
CA ARG A 118 4.90 11.95 1.76
C ARG A 118 5.37 13.15 0.97
N HIS A 119 6.50 13.70 1.35
CA HIS A 119 7.19 14.69 0.55
C HIS A 119 7.99 13.95 -0.51
N GLN A 120 7.79 14.31 -1.77
CA GLN A 120 8.57 13.80 -2.89
C GLN A 120 9.33 14.96 -3.51
N HIS A 121 10.65 14.81 -3.58
CA HIS A 121 11.50 15.82 -4.18
C HIS A 121 11.43 15.68 -5.72
N PHE A 122 11.08 16.77 -6.37
CA PHE A 122 11.11 16.90 -7.83
C PHE A 122 11.96 18.13 -8.15
N PRO A 123 13.27 17.98 -8.32
CA PRO A 123 14.10 19.10 -8.70
C PRO A 123 13.67 19.61 -10.08
N LYS A 124 13.52 20.92 -10.23
CA LYS A 124 13.29 21.57 -11.53
C LYS A 124 14.49 21.39 -12.45
N GLU A 125 15.67 21.29 -11.84
CA GLU A 125 16.94 21.09 -12.52
C GLU A 125 17.74 19.97 -11.85
N ARG A 126 18.41 19.16 -12.65
CA ARG A 126 19.34 18.14 -12.23
C ARG A 126 20.66 18.36 -12.96
N TYR A 127 21.75 18.50 -12.19
CA TYR A 127 23.07 18.77 -12.77
C TYR A 127 23.09 20.01 -13.70
N LYS A 128 22.40 21.09 -13.32
CA LYS A 128 22.24 22.33 -14.10
C LYS A 128 21.48 22.16 -15.44
N LYS A 129 20.74 21.06 -15.61
CA LYS A 129 19.88 20.83 -16.77
C LYS A 129 18.41 20.79 -16.32
N PRO A 130 17.49 21.43 -17.08
CA PRO A 130 16.07 21.30 -16.80
C PRO A 130 15.64 19.83 -16.93
N THR A 131 14.78 19.37 -16.03
CA THR A 131 14.28 17.99 -16.05
C THR A 131 12.78 17.99 -16.36
N ASN A 132 12.40 17.26 -17.41
CA ASN A 132 11.01 16.91 -17.67
C ASN A 132 10.81 15.44 -17.30
N LYS A 133 10.21 15.22 -16.13
CA LYS A 133 10.06 13.89 -15.55
C LYS A 133 9.13 12.99 -16.35
N GLU A 134 8.15 13.56 -17.01
CA GLU A 134 7.21 12.82 -17.84
C GLU A 134 7.91 12.27 -19.09
N ASN A 135 8.69 13.11 -19.75
CA ASN A 135 9.49 12.68 -20.91
C ASN A 135 10.53 11.64 -20.51
N GLU A 136 11.25 11.83 -19.40
CA GLU A 136 12.20 10.84 -18.89
C GLU A 136 11.54 9.48 -18.63
N MET A 137 10.31 9.47 -18.10
CA MET A 137 9.57 8.24 -17.87
C MET A 137 9.10 7.58 -19.16
N ASN A 138 8.65 8.37 -20.11
CA ASN A 138 8.25 7.86 -21.44
C ASN A 138 9.45 7.23 -22.14
N ASP A 139 10.61 7.88 -22.13
CA ASP A 139 11.85 7.37 -22.70
C ASP A 139 12.29 6.08 -22.00
N PHE A 140 12.24 6.04 -20.67
CA PHE A 140 12.56 4.85 -19.89
C PHE A 140 11.69 3.66 -20.30
N TYR A 141 10.37 3.83 -20.30
CA TYR A 141 9.47 2.74 -20.66
C TYR A 141 9.53 2.36 -22.14
N LYS A 142 9.86 3.30 -23.02
CA LYS A 142 10.13 3.02 -24.43
C LYS A 142 11.36 2.12 -24.58
N GLU A 143 12.43 2.37 -23.83
CA GLU A 143 13.60 1.49 -23.83
C GLU A 143 13.28 0.11 -23.23
N VAL A 144 12.58 0.06 -22.10
CA VAL A 144 12.17 -1.21 -21.48
C VAL A 144 11.30 -2.05 -22.42
N SER A 145 10.42 -1.42 -23.19
CA SER A 145 9.50 -2.12 -24.11
C SER A 145 10.19 -2.80 -25.30
N LYS A 146 11.45 -2.48 -25.58
CA LYS A 146 12.25 -3.17 -26.61
C LYS A 146 12.65 -4.58 -26.20
N TYR A 147 12.50 -4.91 -24.90
CA TYR A 147 12.91 -6.21 -24.37
C TYR A 147 11.69 -7.00 -23.89
N PRO A 148 11.59 -8.29 -24.21
CA PRO A 148 10.62 -9.16 -23.58
C PRO A 148 10.90 -9.24 -22.07
N ILE A 149 9.85 -9.42 -21.29
CA ILE A 149 9.89 -9.31 -19.81
C ILE A 149 10.82 -10.35 -19.16
N ASP A 150 11.07 -11.47 -19.83
CA ASP A 150 11.99 -12.51 -19.41
C ASP A 150 13.47 -12.21 -19.70
N LYS A 151 13.72 -11.17 -20.51
CA LYS A 151 15.05 -10.62 -20.80
C LYS A 151 15.40 -9.41 -19.91
N ILE A 152 14.62 -9.12 -18.88
CA ILE A 152 14.87 -8.01 -17.95
C ILE A 152 15.37 -8.56 -16.62
N ILE A 153 16.49 -8.01 -16.14
CA ILE A 153 17.04 -8.26 -14.81
C ILE A 153 17.05 -6.94 -14.04
N CYS A 154 16.50 -6.93 -12.83
CA CYS A 154 16.58 -5.78 -11.94
C CYS A 154 17.56 -6.07 -10.82
N LEU A 155 18.43 -5.12 -10.55
CA LEU A 155 19.51 -5.21 -9.58
C LEU A 155 19.48 -4.01 -8.65
N ASP A 156 19.63 -4.25 -7.36
CA ASP A 156 19.65 -3.20 -6.34
C ASP A 156 20.15 -3.73 -4.99
N GLU A 157 20.51 -2.82 -4.08
CA GLU A 157 20.89 -3.15 -2.72
C GLU A 157 19.79 -2.82 -1.72
N THR A 158 19.80 -3.57 -0.63
CA THR A 158 18.98 -3.23 0.50
C THR A 158 19.70 -3.48 1.81
N SER A 159 19.45 -2.59 2.77
CA SER A 159 19.95 -2.77 4.12
C SER A 159 19.07 -3.79 4.88
N ILE A 160 19.75 -4.80 5.42
CA ILE A 160 19.18 -5.81 6.31
C ILE A 160 19.79 -5.59 7.69
N GLY A 161 18.98 -5.11 8.62
CA GLY A 161 19.42 -4.91 10.00
C GLY A 161 18.82 -5.94 10.94
N SER A 162 19.50 -6.25 11.98
CA SER A 162 18.95 -6.99 13.12
C SER A 162 17.79 -6.23 13.79
N HIS A 163 17.64 -4.92 13.49
CA HIS A 163 16.51 -4.08 13.88
C HIS A 163 15.23 -4.33 13.05
N LEU A 164 15.24 -5.22 12.07
CA LEU A 164 14.04 -5.66 11.36
C LEU A 164 13.08 -6.46 12.28
N LYS A 165 13.00 -6.07 13.55
CA LYS A 165 12.01 -6.57 14.52
C LYS A 165 10.67 -5.84 14.35
N PRO A 166 9.55 -6.43 14.81
CA PRO A 166 8.27 -5.73 14.80
C PRO A 166 8.40 -4.38 15.50
N ALA A 167 8.00 -3.31 14.82
CA ALA A 167 8.07 -1.94 15.36
C ALA A 167 7.07 -1.69 16.50
N TYR A 168 6.17 -2.65 16.79
CA TYR A 168 5.12 -2.52 17.79
C TYR A 168 5.07 -3.75 18.68
N SER A 169 4.95 -3.51 19.96
CA SER A 169 4.72 -4.53 20.98
C SER A 169 3.56 -4.10 21.88
N ARG A 170 3.04 -5.03 22.68
CA ARG A 170 1.95 -4.75 23.63
C ARG A 170 2.49 -4.76 25.05
N CYS A 171 2.12 -3.76 25.84
CA CYS A 171 2.42 -3.67 27.26
C CYS A 171 1.22 -3.07 28.00
N TYR A 172 1.24 -3.06 29.32
CA TYR A 172 0.19 -2.46 30.13
C TYR A 172 0.09 -0.95 29.86
N ILE A 173 -1.12 -0.42 29.95
CA ILE A 173 -1.39 1.03 29.84
C ILE A 173 -0.52 1.78 30.85
N GLY A 174 0.14 2.85 30.40
CA GLY A 174 1.03 3.66 31.24
C GLY A 174 2.46 3.13 31.36
N LYS A 175 2.78 1.93 30.84
CA LYS A 175 4.15 1.40 30.83
C LYS A 175 4.78 1.53 29.45
N ARG A 176 6.10 1.74 29.42
CA ARG A 176 6.88 1.72 28.17
C ARG A 176 7.20 0.28 27.77
N CYS A 177 7.07 -0.03 26.50
CA CYS A 177 7.46 -1.31 25.96
C CYS A 177 8.95 -1.27 25.60
N VAL A 178 9.80 -1.79 26.48
CA VAL A 178 11.26 -1.78 26.34
C VAL A 178 11.77 -3.22 26.37
N ILE A 179 12.50 -3.61 25.32
CA ILE A 179 13.25 -4.88 25.29
C ILE A 179 14.69 -4.54 25.59
N LYS A 180 15.17 -4.96 26.74
CA LYS A 180 16.58 -4.81 27.13
C LYS A 180 17.40 -5.91 26.46
N THR A 181 18.56 -5.57 25.90
CA THR A 181 19.48 -6.52 25.30
C THR A 181 20.93 -6.12 25.60
N ASN A 182 21.78 -7.09 25.82
CA ASN A 182 23.22 -6.93 25.96
C ASN A 182 23.96 -7.20 24.64
N ASN A 183 23.24 -7.58 23.59
CA ASN A 183 23.83 -7.94 22.30
C ASN A 183 23.86 -6.75 21.35
N ASN A 184 25.05 -6.24 21.06
CA ASN A 184 25.29 -5.13 20.13
C ASN A 184 24.94 -5.47 18.68
N PHE A 185 24.83 -6.74 18.33
CA PHE A 185 24.41 -7.21 17.02
C PHE A 185 23.05 -6.63 16.61
N VAL A 186 22.17 -6.41 17.59
CA VAL A 186 20.82 -5.86 17.39
C VAL A 186 20.81 -4.46 16.73
N PHE A 187 21.94 -3.74 16.82
CA PHE A 187 22.07 -2.38 16.24
C PHE A 187 22.85 -2.36 14.93
N ARG A 188 23.37 -3.52 14.47
CA ARG A 188 24.13 -3.61 13.23
C ARG A 188 23.22 -3.71 12.01
N SER A 189 23.71 -3.20 10.89
CA SER A 189 23.06 -3.24 9.60
C SER A 189 24.03 -3.76 8.55
N PHE A 190 23.52 -4.58 7.64
CA PHE A 190 24.28 -5.32 6.65
C PHE A 190 23.73 -5.05 5.26
N THR A 191 24.56 -5.13 4.22
CA THR A 191 24.13 -4.84 2.84
C THR A 191 23.84 -6.15 2.11
N LEU A 192 22.63 -6.28 1.56
CA LEU A 192 22.23 -7.37 0.69
C LEU A 192 22.12 -6.84 -0.73
N LEU A 193 23.02 -7.28 -1.62
CA LEU A 193 22.98 -7.04 -3.06
C LEU A 193 22.20 -8.19 -3.72
N VAL A 194 21.22 -7.87 -4.57
CA VAL A 194 20.36 -8.87 -5.21
C VAL A 194 20.08 -8.49 -6.65
N ALA A 195 20.03 -9.50 -7.50
CA ALA A 195 19.47 -9.41 -8.83
C ALA A 195 18.28 -10.38 -8.98
N ILE A 196 17.19 -9.92 -9.58
CA ILE A 196 15.99 -10.71 -9.85
C ILE A 196 15.59 -10.62 -11.32
N ASN A 197 14.95 -11.68 -11.82
CA ASN A 197 14.18 -11.64 -13.06
C ASN A 197 12.70 -11.98 -12.78
N ASN A 198 11.90 -12.10 -13.82
CA ASN A 198 10.47 -12.42 -13.68
C ASN A 198 10.17 -13.85 -13.19
N LYS A 199 11.17 -14.67 -12.92
CA LYS A 199 11.01 -16.08 -12.47
C LYS A 199 11.61 -16.35 -11.10
N LYS A 200 12.75 -15.71 -10.78
CA LYS A 200 13.53 -16.02 -9.57
C LYS A 200 14.54 -14.93 -9.20
N CYS A 201 15.13 -15.09 -8.03
CA CYS A 201 16.39 -14.44 -7.68
C CYS A 201 17.52 -15.08 -8.51
N VAL A 202 18.25 -14.27 -9.29
CA VAL A 202 19.28 -14.73 -10.21
C VAL A 202 20.68 -14.55 -9.67
N GLY A 203 20.85 -13.72 -8.65
CA GLY A 203 22.10 -13.53 -7.94
C GLY A 203 21.88 -12.85 -6.60
N LYS A 204 22.71 -13.15 -5.60
CA LYS A 204 22.71 -12.51 -4.29
C LYS A 204 24.08 -12.54 -3.64
N ILE A 205 24.47 -11.46 -2.98
CA ILE A 205 25.60 -11.43 -2.03
C ILE A 205 25.14 -10.69 -0.78
N PHE A 206 25.47 -11.23 0.39
CA PHE A 206 25.18 -10.62 1.67
C PHE A 206 26.50 -10.26 2.38
N TYR A 207 26.76 -8.94 2.49
CA TYR A 207 28.01 -8.42 3.03
C TYR A 207 27.92 -8.20 4.53
N GLU A 208 28.84 -8.77 5.27
CA GLU A 208 28.96 -8.53 6.71
C GLU A 208 29.51 -7.14 7.02
N LYS A 209 30.41 -6.64 6.17
CA LYS A 209 31.07 -5.34 6.36
C LYS A 209 31.07 -4.54 5.07
N GLY A 210 30.79 -3.24 5.22
CA GLY A 210 30.78 -2.31 4.10
C GLY A 210 29.52 -2.39 3.23
N GLY A 211 29.46 -1.47 2.26
CA GLY A 211 28.43 -1.42 1.21
C GLY A 211 28.95 -2.01 -0.09
N THR A 212 28.18 -1.85 -1.15
CA THR A 212 28.57 -2.22 -2.50
C THR A 212 29.44 -1.11 -3.09
N THR A 213 30.68 -1.44 -3.39
CA THR A 213 31.58 -0.60 -4.20
C THR A 213 31.43 -0.96 -5.68
N GLN A 214 32.03 -0.16 -6.57
CA GLN A 214 32.01 -0.46 -8.00
C GLN A 214 32.70 -1.78 -8.34
N GLU A 215 33.79 -2.11 -7.62
CA GLU A 215 34.53 -3.37 -7.79
C GLU A 215 33.66 -4.56 -7.39
N ARG A 216 33.01 -4.49 -6.20
CA ARG A 216 32.06 -5.50 -5.73
C ARG A 216 30.87 -5.67 -6.66
N MET A 217 30.42 -4.58 -7.28
CA MET A 217 29.35 -4.62 -8.27
C MET A 217 29.77 -5.38 -9.54
N VAL A 218 30.97 -5.09 -10.06
CA VAL A 218 31.50 -5.78 -11.22
C VAL A 218 31.73 -7.25 -10.89
N GLU A 219 32.34 -7.57 -9.75
CA GLU A 219 32.56 -8.95 -9.29
C GLU A 219 31.23 -9.72 -9.18
N PHE A 220 30.18 -9.08 -8.64
CA PHE A 220 28.84 -9.67 -8.57
C PHE A 220 28.27 -9.98 -9.95
N LEU A 221 28.37 -9.04 -10.86
CA LEU A 221 27.88 -9.19 -12.23
C LEU A 221 28.65 -10.31 -12.97
N GLU A 222 29.97 -10.32 -12.87
CA GLU A 222 30.83 -11.31 -13.53
C GLU A 222 30.65 -12.72 -12.98
N THR A 223 30.43 -12.86 -11.66
CA THR A 223 30.31 -14.17 -11.04
C THR A 223 28.88 -14.71 -11.06
N GLN A 224 27.85 -13.88 -10.89
CA GLN A 224 26.49 -14.33 -10.70
C GLN A 224 25.60 -14.17 -11.96
N ILE A 225 25.84 -13.14 -12.78
CA ILE A 225 24.93 -12.75 -13.86
C ILE A 225 25.48 -13.10 -15.24
N PHE A 226 26.65 -12.60 -15.61
CA PHE A 226 27.18 -12.71 -16.96
C PHE A 226 27.41 -14.15 -17.46
N PRO A 227 27.76 -15.13 -16.62
CA PRO A 227 27.92 -16.51 -17.09
C PRO A 227 26.60 -17.14 -17.57
N LYS A 228 25.47 -16.66 -17.07
CA LYS A 228 24.15 -17.28 -17.30
C LYS A 228 23.22 -16.45 -18.17
N TYR A 229 23.44 -15.13 -18.23
CA TYR A 229 22.54 -14.18 -18.87
C TYR A 229 23.28 -13.31 -19.87
N LYS A 230 22.93 -13.46 -21.16
CA LYS A 230 23.43 -12.66 -22.26
C LYS A 230 22.23 -12.06 -23.00
N ASP A 231 22.45 -10.92 -23.65
CA ASP A 231 21.39 -10.21 -24.38
C ASP A 231 20.18 -9.87 -23.48
N HIS A 232 20.47 -9.45 -22.23
CA HIS A 232 19.48 -8.99 -21.27
C HIS A 232 19.61 -7.49 -21.03
N LEU A 233 18.51 -6.87 -20.66
CA LEU A 233 18.48 -5.51 -20.11
C LEU A 233 18.64 -5.56 -18.60
N ILE A 234 19.71 -4.98 -18.07
CA ILE A 234 19.98 -4.87 -16.65
C ILE A 234 19.52 -3.50 -16.18
N ILE A 235 18.52 -3.46 -15.31
CA ILE A 235 17.99 -2.22 -14.72
C ILE A 235 18.63 -2.05 -13.34
N LEU A 236 19.28 -0.88 -13.13
CA LEU A 236 19.95 -0.50 -11.90
C LEU A 236 19.40 0.84 -11.40
N ASP A 237 19.59 1.12 -10.12
CA ASP A 237 19.39 2.47 -9.63
C ASP A 237 20.56 3.40 -10.06
N ASN A 238 20.40 4.70 -9.79
CA ASN A 238 21.38 5.71 -10.22
C ASN A 238 22.41 6.05 -9.12
N ALA A 239 22.72 5.10 -8.23
CA ALA A 239 23.74 5.27 -7.22
C ALA A 239 25.16 5.40 -7.86
N LYS A 240 26.05 6.09 -7.17
CA LYS A 240 27.43 6.29 -7.69
C LYS A 240 28.19 4.98 -7.91
N SER A 241 27.93 3.96 -7.08
CA SER A 241 28.49 2.62 -7.21
C SER A 241 28.03 1.89 -8.48
N HIS A 242 26.83 2.22 -8.98
CA HIS A 242 26.25 1.62 -10.17
C HIS A 242 26.53 2.44 -11.43
N ASN A 243 26.34 3.76 -11.34
CA ASN A 243 26.50 4.66 -12.48
C ASN A 243 27.93 5.15 -12.63
N ASN A 244 28.86 4.24 -12.83
CA ASN A 244 30.26 4.55 -13.15
C ASN A 244 30.68 3.81 -14.42
N GLN A 245 31.81 4.21 -15.02
CA GLN A 245 32.26 3.70 -16.30
C GLN A 245 32.64 2.20 -16.23
N MET A 246 33.28 1.77 -15.14
CA MET A 246 33.71 0.38 -14.94
C MET A 246 32.52 -0.59 -15.03
N VAL A 247 31.41 -0.30 -14.34
CA VAL A 247 30.18 -1.12 -14.35
C VAL A 247 29.53 -1.13 -15.73
N LYS A 248 29.45 0.05 -16.38
CA LYS A 248 28.89 0.18 -17.73
C LYS A 248 29.67 -0.65 -18.75
N ASP A 249 30.98 -0.54 -18.74
CA ASP A 249 31.86 -1.26 -19.66
C ASP A 249 31.78 -2.77 -19.43
N ALA A 250 31.76 -3.22 -18.17
CA ALA A 250 31.58 -4.62 -17.83
C ALA A 250 30.26 -5.18 -18.38
N ILE A 251 29.15 -4.45 -18.22
CA ILE A 251 27.85 -4.88 -18.72
C ILE A 251 27.85 -4.96 -20.26
N ILE A 252 28.37 -3.94 -20.94
CA ILE A 252 28.43 -3.92 -22.40
C ILE A 252 29.34 -5.05 -22.92
N LYS A 253 30.52 -5.22 -22.33
CA LYS A 253 31.47 -6.27 -22.70
C LYS A 253 30.89 -7.68 -22.55
N SER A 254 29.97 -7.87 -21.61
CA SER A 254 29.28 -9.17 -21.40
C SER A 254 28.21 -9.48 -22.45
N GLY A 255 27.90 -8.55 -23.36
CA GLY A 255 26.82 -8.67 -24.36
C GLY A 255 25.43 -8.29 -23.79
N ASN A 256 25.39 -7.71 -22.61
CA ASN A 256 24.16 -7.19 -22.01
C ASN A 256 24.02 -5.66 -22.23
N LYS A 257 22.86 -5.11 -21.92
CA LYS A 257 22.64 -3.68 -21.90
C LYS A 257 22.19 -3.22 -20.53
N TYR A 258 22.43 -1.96 -20.20
CA TYR A 258 22.01 -1.36 -18.93
C TYR A 258 20.99 -0.25 -19.17
N LEU A 259 20.14 -0.05 -18.18
CA LEU A 259 19.24 1.09 -18.09
C LEU A 259 19.16 1.56 -16.63
N PHE A 260 19.41 2.83 -16.40
CA PHE A 260 19.28 3.38 -15.04
C PHE A 260 17.86 3.82 -14.76
N SER A 261 17.36 3.47 -13.57
CA SER A 261 16.09 3.97 -13.07
C SER A 261 16.15 5.50 -12.92
N ILE A 262 15.00 6.14 -13.06
CA ILE A 262 14.93 7.60 -12.99
C ILE A 262 15.02 8.05 -11.52
N PRO A 263 15.93 8.96 -11.18
CA PRO A 263 16.06 9.48 -9.82
C PRO A 263 14.74 10.00 -9.27
N TYR A 264 14.48 9.71 -7.99
CA TYR A 264 13.25 10.07 -7.28
C TYR A 264 11.95 9.52 -7.91
N THR A 265 12.07 8.44 -8.70
CA THR A 265 10.93 7.79 -9.35
C THR A 265 10.92 6.28 -9.03
N PRO A 266 10.47 5.89 -7.83
CA PRO A 266 10.50 4.48 -7.38
C PRO A 266 9.78 3.51 -8.32
N MET A 267 8.90 4.01 -9.18
CA MET A 267 8.16 3.15 -10.11
C MET A 267 9.05 2.47 -11.14
N THR A 268 10.12 3.12 -11.56
CA THR A 268 11.05 2.57 -12.56
C THR A 268 11.89 1.42 -12.02
N ASN A 269 11.97 1.27 -10.69
CA ASN A 269 12.63 0.15 -10.00
C ASN A 269 11.66 -0.64 -9.08
N SER A 270 10.35 -0.51 -9.32
CA SER A 270 9.33 -1.05 -8.41
C SER A 270 9.30 -2.58 -8.32
N SER A 271 9.85 -3.29 -9.29
CA SER A 271 9.96 -4.75 -9.27
C SER A 271 10.82 -5.21 -8.10
N ILE A 272 12.04 -4.71 -7.97
CA ILE A 272 12.95 -5.10 -6.92
C ILE A 272 12.58 -4.48 -5.57
N GLU A 273 11.99 -3.28 -5.54
CA GLU A 273 11.46 -2.69 -4.31
C GLU A 273 10.34 -3.54 -3.69
N ASN A 274 9.42 -4.06 -4.51
CA ASN A 274 8.35 -4.95 -4.05
C ASN A 274 8.91 -6.28 -3.53
N TYR A 275 9.92 -6.81 -4.21
CA TYR A 275 10.64 -7.98 -3.76
C TYR A 275 11.30 -7.75 -2.39
N PHE A 276 12.03 -6.64 -2.20
CA PHE A 276 12.62 -6.31 -0.91
C PHE A 276 11.59 -6.15 0.20
N ASN A 277 10.45 -5.56 -0.07
CA ASN A 277 9.36 -5.46 0.90
C ASN A 277 8.86 -6.84 1.34
N GLN A 278 8.79 -7.79 0.42
CA GLN A 278 8.34 -9.15 0.74
C GLN A 278 9.39 -9.91 1.55
N ILE A 279 10.65 -9.96 1.11
CA ILE A 279 11.69 -10.67 1.86
C ILE A 279 11.90 -10.07 3.25
N LYS A 280 11.92 -8.75 3.40
CA LYS A 280 11.99 -8.09 4.71
C LYS A 280 10.81 -8.48 5.61
N THR A 281 9.63 -8.70 5.05
CA THR A 281 8.47 -9.19 5.81
C THR A 281 8.69 -10.62 6.30
N TYR A 282 9.34 -11.47 5.52
CA TYR A 282 9.68 -12.84 5.93
C TYR A 282 10.80 -12.85 6.98
N ILE A 283 11.86 -12.07 6.77
CA ILE A 283 12.97 -11.93 7.71
C ILE A 283 12.48 -11.50 9.10
N LYS A 284 11.56 -10.52 9.16
CA LYS A 284 10.96 -10.02 10.42
C LYS A 284 10.20 -11.07 11.22
N LYS A 285 9.77 -12.16 10.62
CA LYS A 285 9.02 -13.21 11.33
C LYS A 285 9.92 -14.05 12.24
N LYS A 286 11.21 -14.18 11.94
CA LYS A 286 12.18 -14.85 12.80
C LYS A 286 12.74 -13.84 13.80
N ARG A 287 12.50 -14.07 15.09
CA ARG A 287 12.77 -13.08 16.14
C ARG A 287 14.12 -13.27 16.80
N ASP A 288 14.58 -14.52 16.87
CA ASP A 288 15.78 -14.91 17.60
C ASP A 288 16.93 -15.07 16.60
N VAL A 289 17.57 -13.94 16.28
CA VAL A 289 18.71 -13.84 15.38
C VAL A 289 19.76 -12.97 16.07
N TYR A 290 20.91 -13.55 16.39
CA TYR A 290 21.92 -12.94 17.23
C TYR A 290 23.32 -12.96 16.61
N SER A 291 23.49 -13.57 15.43
CA SER A 291 24.74 -13.58 14.68
C SER A 291 24.52 -13.27 13.19
N PHE A 292 25.61 -12.97 12.47
CA PHE A 292 25.58 -12.73 11.04
C PHE A 292 25.16 -14.00 10.26
N GLU A 293 25.70 -15.15 10.67
CA GLU A 293 25.42 -16.44 10.04
C GLU A 293 23.95 -16.83 10.18
N GLU A 294 23.35 -16.62 11.37
CA GLU A 294 21.92 -16.84 11.58
C GLU A 294 21.07 -15.89 10.74
N LEU A 295 21.51 -14.63 10.60
CA LEU A 295 20.83 -13.65 9.76
C LEU A 295 20.95 -14.01 8.28
N ALA A 296 22.13 -14.43 7.82
CA ALA A 296 22.34 -14.88 6.45
C ALA A 296 21.46 -16.08 6.11
N LYS A 297 21.42 -17.10 6.98
CA LYS A 297 20.51 -18.24 6.82
C LYS A 297 19.04 -17.85 6.79
N ASN A 298 18.64 -16.85 7.60
CA ASN A 298 17.28 -16.33 7.59
C ASN A 298 16.98 -15.56 6.28
N VAL A 299 17.95 -14.83 5.75
CA VAL A 299 17.84 -14.16 4.43
C VAL A 299 17.65 -15.21 3.34
N ASP A 300 18.47 -16.26 3.32
CA ASP A 300 18.39 -17.35 2.35
C ASP A 300 17.03 -18.04 2.36
N THR A 301 16.59 -18.47 3.53
CA THR A 301 15.27 -19.07 3.71
C THR A 301 14.14 -18.11 3.30
N SER A 302 14.32 -16.80 3.50
CA SER A 302 13.32 -15.80 3.11
C SER A 302 13.25 -15.59 1.60
N ILE A 303 14.38 -15.69 0.91
CA ILE A 303 14.46 -15.66 -0.56
C ILE A 303 13.79 -16.89 -1.16
N GLU A 304 14.07 -18.07 -0.64
CA GLU A 304 13.49 -19.35 -1.09
C GLU A 304 11.97 -19.41 -0.94
N ARG A 305 11.42 -18.70 0.05
CA ARG A 305 9.95 -18.59 0.24
C ARG A 305 9.23 -17.77 -0.82
N VAL A 306 9.94 -16.99 -1.62
CA VAL A 306 9.33 -16.18 -2.66
C VAL A 306 8.98 -17.07 -3.85
N LYS A 307 7.69 -17.23 -4.12
CA LYS A 307 7.19 -18.10 -5.19
C LYS A 307 7.42 -17.48 -6.57
N PRO A 308 7.57 -18.29 -7.63
CA PRO A 308 7.72 -17.79 -9.00
C PRO A 308 6.63 -16.80 -9.44
N GLU A 309 5.37 -17.03 -9.03
CA GLU A 309 4.26 -16.14 -9.34
C GLU A 309 4.45 -14.74 -8.76
N ASN A 310 5.15 -14.62 -7.62
CA ASN A 310 5.45 -13.30 -7.04
C ASN A 310 6.42 -12.52 -7.92
N TYR A 311 7.48 -13.16 -8.42
CA TYR A 311 8.44 -12.52 -9.34
C TYR A 311 7.74 -12.05 -10.60
N LYS A 312 6.91 -12.90 -11.22
CA LYS A 312 6.07 -12.52 -12.35
C LYS A 312 5.23 -11.29 -12.03
N ASN A 313 4.53 -11.30 -10.91
CA ASN A 313 3.68 -10.18 -10.50
C ASN A 313 4.47 -8.87 -10.29
N TYR A 314 5.72 -8.93 -9.78
CA TYR A 314 6.55 -7.73 -9.63
C TYR A 314 6.91 -7.13 -10.98
N PHE A 315 7.29 -7.98 -11.95
CA PHE A 315 7.67 -7.55 -13.28
C PHE A 315 6.46 -7.11 -14.11
N ASP A 316 5.36 -7.84 -14.05
CA ASP A 316 4.10 -7.42 -14.70
C ASP A 316 3.60 -6.08 -14.13
N TYR A 317 3.76 -5.88 -12.82
CA TYR A 317 3.43 -4.60 -12.17
C TYR A 317 4.36 -3.47 -12.62
N ALA A 318 5.65 -3.71 -12.75
CA ALA A 318 6.64 -2.70 -13.12
C ALA A 318 6.68 -2.42 -14.61
N TYR A 319 6.65 -3.46 -15.46
CA TYR A 319 6.99 -3.40 -16.87
C TYR A 319 5.97 -4.06 -17.80
N GLY A 320 4.83 -4.58 -17.31
CA GLY A 320 3.84 -5.28 -18.14
C GLY A 320 3.27 -4.41 -19.27
N THR A 321 3.01 -5.05 -20.42
CA THR A 321 2.57 -4.43 -21.67
C THR A 321 1.25 -3.66 -21.61
N ASN A 322 0.40 -3.93 -20.62
CA ASN A 322 -0.83 -3.19 -20.39
C ASN A 322 -0.62 -1.81 -19.73
N LYS A 323 0.62 -1.45 -19.42
CA LYS A 323 0.95 -0.11 -18.98
C LYS A 323 1.22 0.73 -20.21
N LYS A 324 0.28 1.61 -20.48
CA LYS A 324 0.48 2.69 -21.43
C LYS A 324 1.78 3.42 -21.07
N THR A 325 2.47 3.91 -22.06
CA THR A 325 3.65 4.78 -21.97
C THR A 325 3.43 6.02 -21.09
N GLU A 326 2.17 6.34 -20.74
CA GLU A 326 1.80 7.40 -19.82
C GLU A 326 1.83 6.94 -18.37
N TYR A 327 2.45 7.73 -17.53
CA TYR A 327 2.45 7.55 -16.08
C TYR A 327 1.05 7.73 -15.50
N THR A 328 0.36 6.64 -15.25
CA THR A 328 -0.87 6.65 -14.47
C THR A 328 -0.60 6.14 -13.07
N ARG A 329 -0.68 7.03 -12.07
CA ARG A 329 -0.59 6.62 -10.66
C ARG A 329 -1.74 5.67 -10.35
N LYS A 330 -1.44 4.39 -10.10
CA LYS A 330 -2.47 3.45 -9.66
C LYS A 330 -3.09 3.94 -8.35
N LEU A 331 -4.41 4.01 -8.32
CA LEU A 331 -5.16 4.23 -7.09
C LEU A 331 -4.79 3.15 -6.06
N SER A 332 -4.84 3.52 -4.78
CA SER A 332 -4.52 2.62 -3.66
C SER A 332 -5.17 1.24 -3.86
N THR A 333 -4.39 0.17 -3.72
CA THR A 333 -4.84 -1.23 -3.81
C THR A 333 -5.78 -1.65 -2.65
N ARG A 334 -6.00 -0.79 -1.67
CA ARG A 334 -7.01 -1.05 -0.64
C ARG A 334 -8.38 -1.03 -1.30
N LYS A 335 -9.02 -2.20 -1.33
CA LYS A 335 -10.37 -2.47 -1.88
C LYS A 335 -11.49 -1.79 -1.06
N HIS A 336 -11.36 -0.52 -0.74
CA HIS A 336 -12.48 0.26 -0.26
C HIS A 336 -13.16 0.87 -1.48
N LYS A 337 -14.31 0.32 -1.85
CA LYS A 337 -15.20 0.97 -2.83
C LYS A 337 -15.45 2.39 -2.32
N LEU A 338 -15.13 3.38 -3.14
CA LEU A 338 -15.57 4.75 -2.91
C LEU A 338 -17.09 4.73 -2.74
N LYS A 339 -17.58 5.30 -1.66
CA LYS A 339 -19.02 5.52 -1.52
C LYS A 339 -19.39 6.62 -2.49
N LEU A 340 -20.08 6.24 -3.56
CA LEU A 340 -20.65 7.22 -4.47
C LEU A 340 -21.87 7.82 -3.77
N TYR A 341 -21.75 9.06 -3.34
CA TYR A 341 -22.88 9.86 -2.89
C TYR A 341 -23.44 10.56 -4.13
N LYS A 342 -24.53 10.02 -4.66
CA LYS A 342 -25.16 10.56 -5.86
C LYS A 342 -25.82 11.91 -5.67
N ASP A 343 -25.95 12.43 -4.44
CA ASP A 343 -26.69 13.66 -4.15
C ASP A 343 -26.00 14.45 -3.02
N ILE A 344 -24.91 15.10 -3.32
CA ILE A 344 -24.43 16.24 -2.54
C ILE A 344 -24.48 17.50 -3.39
#